data_5242a210ce88d6f0b5c7fc0919e23528
#
_entry.id   5242a210ce88d6f0b5c7fc0919e23528
#
_cell.length_a   1.000
_cell.length_b   1.000
_cell.length_c   1.000
_cell.angle_alpha   90.00
_cell.angle_beta   90.00
_cell.angle_gamma   90.00
#
_symmetry.space_group_name_H-M   'P 1'
#
loop_
_entity.id
_entity.type
_entity.pdbx_description
1 polymer ?
#
loop_
_entity_poly.entity_id
_entity_poly.type
_entity_poly.pdbx_seq_one_letter_code
_entity_poly.pdbx_strand_id
1 'polypeptide(L)'
;SYVANTDDQLQLIMETLCTARVSETVSQPENSPDLETEEPPSVECAEPLQDWLLHLLTELELPSGQVVEDWTTFERRDPSLADASRLFLQHRDIPLPPHVPPLSVDLMEEDIPRLNYWAPVLDRYIRHRLRRSPSQSDQELAQQAVDQLRLLGLQITETGCQACASPVGRVIAYSRNKIKALVPILSQEIENLQENIRAVVIADFEKTSATSAEVEHLLDEEA
;
A
#
# COMPACT_ATOMS: atom_id res chain seq x y z
N SER A 1 8.15 -6.04 -17.36
CA SER A 1 6.80 -6.62 -17.26
C SER A 1 6.30 -6.71 -15.82
N TYR A 2 7.14 -7.06 -14.81
CA TYR A 2 6.74 -7.07 -13.39
C TYR A 2 6.44 -5.66 -12.85
N VAL A 3 7.27 -4.68 -13.20
CA VAL A 3 7.10 -3.28 -12.78
C VAL A 3 5.81 -2.70 -13.34
N ALA A 4 5.51 -2.95 -14.62
CA ALA A 4 4.24 -2.50 -15.23
C ALA A 4 3.02 -3.10 -14.53
N ASN A 5 3.06 -4.40 -14.18
CA ASN A 5 1.97 -5.04 -13.44
C ASN A 5 1.80 -4.48 -12.02
N THR A 6 2.89 -4.08 -11.36
CA THR A 6 2.84 -3.44 -10.03
C THR A 6 2.17 -2.07 -10.10
N ASP A 7 2.52 -1.26 -11.09
CA ASP A 7 1.92 0.06 -11.29
C ASP A 7 0.43 -0.03 -11.66
N ASP A 8 0.04 -0.99 -12.50
CA ASP A 8 -1.37 -1.23 -12.87
C ASP A 8 -2.21 -1.64 -11.64
N GLN A 9 -1.68 -2.53 -10.80
CA GLN A 9 -2.36 -2.94 -9.56
C GLN A 9 -2.46 -1.79 -8.56
N LEU A 10 -1.41 -1.00 -8.41
CA LEU A 10 -1.42 0.17 -7.55
C LEU A 10 -2.42 1.22 -8.04
N GLN A 11 -2.50 1.45 -9.36
CA GLN A 11 -3.47 2.33 -9.98
C GLN A 11 -4.90 1.86 -9.67
N LEU A 12 -5.19 0.58 -9.77
CA LEU A 12 -6.52 0.02 -9.46
C LEU A 12 -6.91 0.24 -7.99
N ILE A 13 -5.98 0.04 -7.06
CA ILE A 13 -6.20 0.33 -5.64
C ILE A 13 -6.55 1.80 -5.45
N MET A 14 -5.78 2.70 -6.05
CA MET A 14 -5.97 4.14 -5.94
C MET A 14 -7.31 4.60 -6.53
N GLU A 15 -7.70 4.09 -7.69
CA GLU A 15 -8.99 4.39 -8.32
C GLU A 15 -10.16 3.93 -7.44
N THR A 16 -10.07 2.73 -6.88
CA THR A 16 -11.08 2.20 -5.96
C THR A 16 -11.24 3.09 -4.73
N LEU A 17 -10.14 3.55 -4.14
CA LEU A 17 -10.15 4.41 -2.95
C LEU A 17 -10.55 5.86 -3.25
N CYS A 18 -10.41 6.32 -4.48
CA CYS A 18 -10.83 7.65 -4.91
C CYS A 18 -12.30 7.72 -5.38
N THR A 19 -12.99 6.59 -5.49
CA THR A 19 -14.40 6.56 -5.90
C THR A 19 -15.32 6.90 -4.74
N ALA A 20 -16.28 7.80 -4.95
CA ALA A 20 -17.31 8.11 -3.96
C ALA A 20 -18.21 6.90 -3.72
N ARG A 21 -18.56 6.67 -2.46
CA ARG A 21 -19.44 5.58 -2.04
C ARG A 21 -20.75 6.13 -1.52
N VAL A 22 -21.83 5.36 -1.72
CA VAL A 22 -23.16 5.72 -1.23
C VAL A 22 -23.25 5.34 0.25
N SER A 23 -23.85 6.21 1.05
CA SER A 23 -24.16 5.94 2.46
C SER A 23 -24.99 4.67 2.59
N GLU A 24 -24.66 3.83 3.54
CA GLU A 24 -25.40 2.59 3.83
C GLU A 24 -26.66 2.91 4.62
N THR A 25 -27.80 2.46 4.11
CA THR A 25 -29.04 2.45 4.88
C THR A 25 -29.09 1.17 5.69
N VAL A 26 -29.07 1.28 7.01
CA VAL A 26 -29.22 0.11 7.90
C VAL A 26 -30.63 -0.44 7.73
N SER A 27 -30.79 -1.57 7.05
CA SER A 27 -32.05 -2.29 6.95
C SER A 27 -32.44 -2.79 8.33
N GLN A 28 -33.49 -2.23 8.91
CA GLN A 28 -34.09 -2.79 10.14
C GLN A 28 -34.77 -4.13 9.82
N PRO A 29 -34.72 -5.11 10.73
CA PRO A 29 -35.48 -6.35 10.57
C PRO A 29 -36.99 -6.04 10.60
N GLU A 30 -37.72 -6.53 9.63
CA GLU A 30 -39.12 -6.29 9.32
C GLU A 30 -40.17 -6.74 10.41
N ASN A 31 -39.83 -6.76 11.69
CA ASN A 31 -40.70 -7.22 12.74
C ASN A 31 -40.73 -6.29 13.97
N SER A 32 -41.31 -5.10 13.82
CA SER A 32 -41.78 -4.32 14.96
C SER A 32 -43.01 -3.51 14.55
N PRO A 33 -44.20 -3.82 15.11
CA PRO A 33 -45.37 -2.98 14.90
C PRO A 33 -45.25 -1.71 15.77
N ASP A 34 -45.55 -0.56 15.14
CA ASP A 34 -45.91 0.71 15.76
C ASP A 34 -44.86 1.36 16.70
N LEU A 35 -43.88 2.03 16.11
CA LEU A 35 -43.25 3.20 16.74
C LEU A 35 -42.88 4.21 15.64
N GLU A 36 -43.10 5.47 15.95
CA GLU A 36 -42.95 6.66 15.10
C GLU A 36 -41.73 6.59 14.18
N THR A 37 -41.93 6.92 12.91
CA THR A 37 -40.97 6.85 11.80
C THR A 37 -39.78 7.78 12.05
N GLU A 38 -38.85 7.38 12.90
CA GLU A 38 -37.50 7.93 12.82
C GLU A 38 -36.82 7.23 11.65
N GLU A 39 -36.38 8.00 10.65
CA GLU A 39 -35.58 7.47 9.57
C GLU A 39 -34.36 6.69 10.15
N PRO A 40 -34.08 5.47 9.67
CA PRO A 40 -32.99 4.70 10.22
C PRO A 40 -31.69 5.52 10.04
N PRO A 41 -30.80 5.56 11.05
CA PRO A 41 -29.58 6.32 11.00
C PRO A 41 -28.75 5.84 9.81
N SER A 42 -28.59 6.71 8.80
CA SER A 42 -27.69 6.45 7.68
C SER A 42 -26.26 6.53 8.20
N VAL A 43 -25.50 5.46 8.06
CA VAL A 43 -24.07 5.47 8.37
C VAL A 43 -23.36 6.09 7.18
N GLU A 44 -22.74 7.25 7.40
CA GLU A 44 -21.97 7.92 6.38
C GLU A 44 -20.67 7.14 6.09
N CYS A 45 -20.41 6.86 4.82
CA CYS A 45 -19.15 6.32 4.37
C CYS A 45 -18.03 7.36 4.50
N ALA A 46 -16.80 6.90 4.66
CA ALA A 46 -15.63 7.76 4.61
C ALA A 46 -15.57 8.49 3.26
N GLU A 47 -15.18 9.74 3.28
CA GLU A 47 -14.92 10.51 2.06
C GLU A 47 -13.84 9.83 1.20
N PRO A 48 -13.88 10.00 -0.14
CA PRO A 48 -12.86 9.44 -1.03
C PRO A 48 -11.45 9.91 -0.66
N LEU A 49 -10.45 9.08 -0.95
CA LEU A 49 -9.04 9.35 -0.63
C LEU A 49 -8.60 10.75 -1.08
N GLN A 50 -8.97 11.15 -2.30
CA GLN A 50 -8.58 12.43 -2.85
C GLN A 50 -9.18 13.61 -2.08
N ASP A 51 -10.46 13.53 -1.74
CA ASP A 51 -11.17 14.59 -1.02
C ASP A 51 -10.66 14.69 0.41
N TRP A 52 -10.45 13.55 1.05
CA TRP A 52 -9.82 13.49 2.38
C TRP A 52 -8.44 14.13 2.39
N LEU A 53 -7.61 13.84 1.37
CA LEU A 53 -6.26 14.39 1.28
C LEU A 53 -6.28 15.90 1.08
N LEU A 54 -7.16 16.40 0.20
CA LEU A 54 -7.38 17.83 0.01
C LEU A 54 -7.86 18.51 1.30
N HIS A 55 -8.78 17.87 2.03
CA HIS A 55 -9.23 18.35 3.32
C HIS A 55 -8.08 18.50 4.31
N LEU A 56 -7.27 17.45 4.50
CA LEU A 56 -6.11 17.49 5.40
C LEU A 56 -5.15 18.63 5.07
N LEU A 57 -4.86 18.82 3.76
CA LEU A 57 -3.92 19.87 3.34
C LEU A 57 -4.53 21.26 3.43
N THR A 58 -5.84 21.41 3.24
CA THR A 58 -6.53 22.70 3.32
C THR A 58 -6.66 23.18 4.76
N GLU A 59 -7.03 22.28 5.66
CA GLU A 59 -7.22 22.60 7.07
C GLU A 59 -5.93 22.44 7.90
N LEU A 60 -4.83 22.00 7.28
CA LEU A 60 -3.58 21.62 7.96
C LEU A 60 -3.83 20.62 9.09
N GLU A 61 -4.74 19.67 8.85
CA GLU A 61 -5.08 18.63 9.79
C GLU A 61 -4.20 17.39 9.58
N LEU A 62 -3.56 16.93 10.63
CA LEU A 62 -2.83 15.66 10.61
C LEU A 62 -3.80 14.47 10.63
N PRO A 63 -3.43 13.29 10.09
CA PRO A 63 -4.28 12.09 10.12
C PRO A 63 -4.77 11.67 11.52
N SER A 64 -4.10 12.16 12.56
CA SER A 64 -4.51 11.97 13.96
C SER A 64 -5.71 12.81 14.39
N GLY A 65 -6.13 13.79 13.59
CA GLY A 65 -7.16 14.78 13.91
C GLY A 65 -6.59 16.07 14.53
N GLN A 66 -5.28 16.22 14.62
CA GLN A 66 -4.64 17.42 15.16
C GLN A 66 -4.46 18.46 14.07
N VAL A 67 -5.09 19.64 14.21
CA VAL A 67 -4.84 20.80 13.36
C VAL A 67 -3.55 21.51 13.80
N VAL A 68 -2.73 21.94 12.84
CA VAL A 68 -1.49 22.67 13.07
C VAL A 68 -1.56 24.07 12.47
N GLU A 69 -0.71 24.98 12.96
CA GLU A 69 -0.80 26.42 12.64
C GLU A 69 -0.33 26.76 11.23
N ASP A 70 0.66 26.02 10.72
CA ASP A 70 1.29 26.30 9.43
C ASP A 70 1.82 25.05 8.73
N TRP A 71 2.11 25.19 7.43
CA TRP A 71 2.66 24.14 6.59
C TRP A 71 3.99 23.57 7.12
N THR A 72 4.87 24.41 7.62
CA THR A 72 6.18 23.98 8.14
C THR A 72 6.03 23.05 9.32
N THR A 73 5.03 23.30 10.17
CA THR A 73 4.71 22.42 11.29
C THR A 73 4.08 21.11 10.80
N PHE A 74 3.19 21.16 9.78
CA PHE A 74 2.62 19.96 9.16
C PHE A 74 3.72 19.07 8.57
N GLU A 75 4.57 19.62 7.73
CA GLU A 75 5.69 18.92 7.08
C GLU A 75 6.67 18.34 8.10
N ARG A 76 7.01 19.06 9.15
CA ARG A 76 7.87 18.54 10.23
C ARG A 76 7.23 17.39 11.02
N ARG A 77 5.91 17.38 11.17
CA ARG A 77 5.19 16.33 11.91
C ARG A 77 5.04 15.03 11.11
N ASP A 78 4.77 15.13 9.83
CA ASP A 78 4.67 13.98 8.93
C ASP A 78 5.27 14.31 7.55
N PRO A 79 6.62 14.34 7.45
CA PRO A 79 7.30 14.70 6.21
C PRO A 79 6.95 13.75 5.06
N SER A 80 6.82 12.45 5.36
CA SER A 80 6.47 11.46 4.35
C SER A 80 5.09 11.70 3.73
N LEU A 81 4.10 12.07 4.56
CA LEU A 81 2.76 12.40 4.06
C LEU A 81 2.78 13.73 3.31
N ALA A 82 3.52 14.72 3.80
CA ALA A 82 3.61 16.03 3.17
C ALA A 82 4.15 15.95 1.74
N ASP A 83 5.25 15.22 1.51
CA ASP A 83 5.83 15.01 0.19
C ASP A 83 4.92 14.13 -0.70
N ALA A 84 4.45 13.01 -0.17
CA ALA A 84 3.60 12.07 -0.87
C ALA A 84 2.28 12.71 -1.32
N SER A 85 1.69 13.57 -0.49
CA SER A 85 0.44 14.28 -0.80
C SER A 85 0.62 15.26 -1.95
N ARG A 86 1.70 16.05 -1.92
CA ARG A 86 2.02 16.98 -3.01
C ARG A 86 2.25 16.24 -4.32
N LEU A 87 3.04 15.17 -4.31
CA LEU A 87 3.29 14.33 -5.49
C LEU A 87 1.98 13.70 -6.01
N PHE A 88 1.16 13.16 -5.12
CA PHE A 88 -0.11 12.54 -5.49
C PHE A 88 -1.05 13.51 -6.20
N LEU A 89 -1.25 14.71 -5.64
CA LEU A 89 -2.14 15.72 -6.21
C LEU A 89 -1.60 16.25 -7.55
N GLN A 90 -0.29 16.49 -7.65
CA GLN A 90 0.33 16.92 -8.91
C GLN A 90 0.22 15.88 -10.02
N HIS A 91 0.41 14.59 -9.72
CA HIS A 91 0.22 13.52 -10.71
C HIS A 91 -1.22 13.38 -11.21
N ARG A 92 -2.17 13.93 -10.48
CA ARG A 92 -3.59 13.93 -10.86
C ARG A 92 -4.06 15.28 -11.41
N ASP A 93 -3.14 16.20 -11.66
CA ASP A 93 -3.45 17.58 -12.13
C ASP A 93 -4.40 18.33 -11.17
N ILE A 94 -4.32 18.03 -9.86
CA ILE A 94 -5.13 18.68 -8.84
C ILE A 94 -4.33 19.83 -8.24
N PRO A 95 -4.87 21.06 -8.22
CA PRO A 95 -4.16 22.19 -7.66
C PRO A 95 -3.96 22.05 -6.15
N LEU A 96 -2.76 22.40 -5.70
CA LEU A 96 -2.44 22.45 -4.27
C LEU A 96 -3.15 23.63 -3.60
N PRO A 97 -3.54 23.51 -2.31
CA PRO A 97 -4.01 24.65 -1.53
C PRO A 97 -2.98 25.79 -1.51
N PRO A 98 -3.41 27.08 -1.46
CA PRO A 98 -2.49 28.23 -1.62
C PRO A 98 -1.35 28.31 -0.62
N HIS A 99 -1.52 27.75 0.57
CA HIS A 99 -0.52 27.76 1.64
C HIS A 99 0.41 26.54 1.62
N VAL A 100 0.15 25.59 0.71
CA VAL A 100 1.01 24.41 0.50
C VAL A 100 2.03 24.74 -0.59
N PRO A 101 3.33 24.78 -0.29
CA PRO A 101 4.34 25.07 -1.31
C PRO A 101 4.45 23.92 -2.32
N PRO A 102 4.76 24.21 -3.58
CA PRO A 102 5.04 23.18 -4.57
C PRO A 102 6.29 22.38 -4.16
N LEU A 103 6.39 21.16 -4.70
CA LEU A 103 7.61 20.37 -4.55
C LEU A 103 8.82 21.05 -5.19
N SER A 104 10.00 20.76 -4.66
CA SER A 104 11.25 21.15 -5.31
C SER A 104 11.39 20.41 -6.65
N VAL A 105 12.02 21.09 -7.62
CA VAL A 105 12.25 20.53 -8.96
C VAL A 105 13.05 19.23 -8.89
N ASP A 106 13.98 19.13 -7.98
CA ASP A 106 14.83 17.94 -7.77
C ASP A 106 14.01 16.68 -7.45
N LEU A 107 12.97 16.81 -6.60
CA LEU A 107 12.07 15.70 -6.27
C LEU A 107 11.12 15.32 -7.42
N MET A 108 10.87 16.23 -8.34
CA MET A 108 10.02 15.98 -9.51
C MET A 108 10.79 15.28 -10.65
N GLU A 109 12.11 15.44 -10.70
CA GLU A 109 12.97 14.83 -11.72
C GLU A 109 13.48 13.44 -11.30
N GLU A 110 13.37 13.08 -10.02
CA GLU A 110 13.73 11.74 -9.57
C GLU A 110 12.72 10.70 -10.10
N ASP A 111 13.22 9.65 -10.74
CA ASP A 111 12.42 8.49 -11.17
C ASP A 111 12.06 7.60 -9.94
N ILE A 112 11.31 8.19 -9.01
CA ILE A 112 10.88 7.51 -7.78
C ILE A 112 9.72 6.58 -8.13
N PRO A 113 9.79 5.27 -7.83
CA PRO A 113 8.67 4.35 -8.03
C PRO A 113 7.40 4.84 -7.35
N ARG A 114 6.27 4.83 -8.05
CA ARG A 114 4.97 5.30 -7.53
C ARG A 114 4.62 4.71 -6.18
N LEU A 115 4.92 3.44 -5.97
CA LEU A 115 4.68 2.75 -4.72
C LEU A 115 5.32 3.46 -3.51
N ASN A 116 6.51 4.02 -3.67
CA ASN A 116 7.25 4.63 -2.57
C ASN A 116 6.58 5.92 -2.05
N TYR A 117 6.03 6.75 -2.93
CA TYR A 117 5.36 7.97 -2.50
C TYR A 117 3.84 7.81 -2.29
N TRP A 118 3.20 6.78 -2.89
CA TRP A 118 1.79 6.51 -2.59
C TRP A 118 1.60 5.72 -1.29
N ALA A 119 2.57 4.90 -0.89
CA ALA A 119 2.49 4.12 0.33
C ALA A 119 2.20 4.95 1.60
N PRO A 120 2.82 6.13 1.84
CA PRO A 120 2.48 6.98 2.97
C PRO A 120 1.03 7.47 2.96
N VAL A 121 0.52 7.88 1.79
CA VAL A 121 -0.88 8.33 1.63
C VAL A 121 -1.85 7.20 1.93
N LEU A 122 -1.63 6.03 1.31
CA LEU A 122 -2.44 4.83 1.50
C LEU A 122 -2.46 4.37 2.96
N ASP A 123 -1.28 4.33 3.59
CA ASP A 123 -1.13 3.97 4.99
C ASP A 123 -1.99 4.86 5.90
N ARG A 124 -1.86 6.19 5.75
CA ARG A 124 -2.61 7.15 6.58
C ARG A 124 -4.11 7.05 6.34
N TYR A 125 -4.53 6.96 5.08
CA TYR A 125 -5.95 6.85 4.73
C TYR A 125 -6.58 5.56 5.28
N ILE A 126 -5.94 4.41 5.07
CA ILE A 126 -6.45 3.12 5.54
C ILE A 126 -6.53 3.11 7.08
N ARG A 127 -5.47 3.53 7.78
CA ARG A 127 -5.43 3.45 9.25
C ARG A 127 -6.29 4.49 9.94
N HIS A 128 -6.30 5.72 9.44
CA HIS A 128 -6.91 6.83 10.14
C HIS A 128 -8.30 7.20 9.63
N ARG A 129 -8.65 6.79 8.41
CA ARG A 129 -9.96 7.09 7.84
C ARG A 129 -10.83 5.84 7.71
N LEU A 130 -10.42 4.85 6.90
CA LEU A 130 -11.25 3.67 6.62
C LEU A 130 -11.45 2.79 7.85
N ARG A 131 -10.39 2.42 8.56
CA ARG A 131 -10.49 1.53 9.74
C ARG A 131 -11.20 2.17 10.92
N ARG A 132 -11.30 3.50 10.97
CA ARG A 132 -12.02 4.23 12.02
C ARG A 132 -13.44 4.57 11.63
N SER A 133 -13.83 4.35 10.40
CA SER A 133 -15.20 4.55 9.95
C SER A 133 -16.14 3.55 10.63
N PRO A 134 -17.34 3.99 11.03
CA PRO A 134 -18.38 3.08 11.53
C PRO A 134 -19.02 2.24 10.41
N SER A 135 -18.79 2.59 9.14
CA SER A 135 -19.33 1.89 7.98
C SER A 135 -18.66 0.54 7.78
N GLN A 136 -19.44 -0.51 7.63
CA GLN A 136 -18.99 -1.87 7.33
C GLN A 136 -18.28 -1.92 5.97
N SER A 137 -18.81 -1.20 4.97
CA SER A 137 -18.21 -1.15 3.63
C SER A 137 -16.82 -0.50 3.63
N ASP A 138 -16.59 0.50 4.48
CA ASP A 138 -15.28 1.11 4.65
C ASP A 138 -14.27 0.16 5.27
N GLN A 139 -14.70 -0.62 6.26
CA GLN A 139 -13.85 -1.63 6.89
C GLN A 139 -13.49 -2.76 5.92
N GLU A 140 -14.45 -3.21 5.10
CA GLU A 140 -14.22 -4.19 4.05
C GLU A 140 -13.27 -3.65 2.98
N LEU A 141 -13.45 -2.40 2.57
CA LEU A 141 -12.55 -1.73 1.64
C LEU A 141 -11.13 -1.59 2.20
N ALA A 142 -10.99 -1.26 3.49
CA ALA A 142 -9.70 -1.22 4.17
C ALA A 142 -9.01 -2.59 4.12
N GLN A 143 -9.75 -3.67 4.37
CA GLN A 143 -9.20 -5.01 4.32
C GLN A 143 -8.77 -5.40 2.90
N GLN A 144 -9.61 -5.13 1.90
CA GLN A 144 -9.28 -5.38 0.48
C GLN A 144 -8.02 -4.63 0.06
N ALA A 145 -7.91 -3.33 0.42
CA ALA A 145 -6.72 -2.54 0.11
C ALA A 145 -5.45 -3.10 0.78
N VAL A 146 -5.54 -3.53 2.04
CA VAL A 146 -4.42 -4.17 2.75
C VAL A 146 -3.98 -5.46 2.07
N ASP A 147 -4.92 -6.30 1.67
CA ASP A 147 -4.61 -7.58 1.02
C ASP A 147 -3.95 -7.36 -0.36
N GLN A 148 -4.43 -6.38 -1.13
CA GLN A 148 -3.81 -6.00 -2.39
C GLN A 148 -2.39 -5.42 -2.20
N LEU A 149 -2.18 -4.56 -1.19
CA LEU A 149 -0.86 -4.02 -0.88
C LEU A 149 0.13 -5.11 -0.46
N ARG A 150 -0.33 -6.17 0.24
CA ARG A 150 0.50 -7.34 0.55
C ARG A 150 1.00 -8.06 -0.70
N LEU A 151 0.20 -8.13 -1.75
CA LEU A 151 0.65 -8.69 -3.03
C LEU A 151 1.76 -7.87 -3.66
N LEU A 152 1.79 -6.55 -3.41
CA LEU A 152 2.84 -5.64 -3.84
C LEU A 152 4.07 -5.61 -2.90
N GLY A 153 4.05 -6.38 -1.82
CA GLY A 153 5.14 -6.43 -0.85
C GLY A 153 5.10 -5.36 0.22
N LEU A 154 3.91 -4.78 0.48
CA LEU A 154 3.67 -3.82 1.54
C LEU A 154 2.68 -4.36 2.57
N GLN A 155 2.98 -4.14 3.84
CA GLN A 155 2.09 -4.49 4.95
C GLN A 155 1.74 -3.25 5.76
N ILE A 156 0.45 -2.98 5.93
CA ILE A 156 -0.04 -1.93 6.81
C ILE A 156 -0.19 -2.50 8.22
N THR A 157 0.62 -1.99 9.13
CA THR A 157 0.61 -2.34 10.56
C THR A 157 -0.01 -1.21 11.39
N GLU A 158 -0.14 -1.39 12.69
CA GLU A 158 -0.58 -0.32 13.60
C GLU A 158 0.40 0.86 13.66
N THR A 159 1.68 0.58 13.45
CA THR A 159 2.75 1.58 13.49
C THR A 159 3.04 2.24 12.13
N GLY A 160 2.53 1.69 11.04
CA GLY A 160 2.71 2.23 9.70
C GLY A 160 2.91 1.18 8.63
N CYS A 161 3.21 1.65 7.42
CA CYS A 161 3.51 0.81 6.27
C CYS A 161 4.94 0.25 6.38
N GLN A 162 5.08 -1.05 6.16
CA GLN A 162 6.35 -1.75 6.19
C GLN A 162 6.50 -2.64 4.95
N ALA A 163 7.73 -2.79 4.46
CA ALA A 163 8.02 -3.76 3.42
C ALA A 163 7.83 -5.19 3.97
N CYS A 164 7.20 -6.04 3.17
CA CYS A 164 7.07 -7.46 3.47
C CYS A 164 7.38 -8.30 2.22
N ALA A 165 7.68 -9.58 2.44
CA ALA A 165 7.85 -10.49 1.31
C ALA A 165 6.51 -10.72 0.62
N SER A 166 6.40 -10.34 -0.67
CA SER A 166 5.21 -10.64 -1.47
C SER A 166 5.08 -12.16 -1.68
N PRO A 167 3.87 -12.70 -1.88
CA PRO A 167 3.67 -14.12 -2.20
C PRO A 167 4.52 -14.57 -3.38
N VAL A 168 4.57 -13.76 -4.45
CA VAL A 168 5.40 -14.02 -5.63
C VAL A 168 6.89 -14.02 -5.27
N GLY A 169 7.33 -13.04 -4.46
CA GLY A 169 8.71 -12.99 -3.97
C GLY A 169 9.08 -14.24 -3.16
N ARG A 170 8.15 -14.76 -2.34
CA ARG A 170 8.34 -16.00 -1.60
C ARG A 170 8.47 -17.21 -2.51
N VAL A 171 7.54 -17.40 -3.46
CA VAL A 171 7.62 -18.48 -4.44
C VAL A 171 8.94 -18.42 -5.22
N ILE A 172 9.34 -17.24 -5.67
CA ILE A 172 10.62 -17.07 -6.37
C ILE A 172 11.81 -17.35 -5.43
N ALA A 173 11.77 -16.91 -4.17
CA ALA A 173 12.86 -17.15 -3.21
C ALA A 173 13.07 -18.65 -2.94
N TYR A 174 11.98 -19.42 -2.82
CA TYR A 174 12.02 -20.85 -2.55
C TYR A 174 12.09 -21.72 -3.82
N SER A 175 12.11 -21.14 -5.02
CA SER A 175 12.15 -21.88 -6.26
C SER A 175 13.42 -22.73 -6.38
N ARG A 176 13.28 -24.06 -6.37
CA ARG A 176 14.38 -25.01 -6.66
C ARG A 176 15.04 -24.76 -8.03
N ASN A 177 14.31 -24.14 -8.97
CA ASN A 177 14.83 -23.80 -10.28
C ASN A 177 15.95 -22.72 -10.23
N LYS A 178 15.95 -21.84 -9.21
CA LYS A 178 17.08 -20.91 -8.99
C LYS A 178 18.39 -21.67 -8.69
N ILE A 179 18.32 -22.65 -7.81
CA ILE A 179 19.48 -23.49 -7.45
C ILE A 179 19.89 -24.34 -8.65
N LYS A 180 18.93 -24.93 -9.37
CA LYS A 180 19.20 -25.70 -10.60
C LYS A 180 19.82 -24.83 -11.70
N ALA A 181 19.41 -23.56 -11.83
CA ALA A 181 19.97 -22.62 -12.79
C ALA A 181 21.40 -22.17 -12.43
N LEU A 182 21.74 -22.17 -11.16
CA LEU A 182 23.09 -21.76 -10.71
C LEU A 182 24.16 -22.71 -11.19
N VAL A 183 23.89 -24.03 -11.21
CA VAL A 183 24.86 -25.05 -11.61
C VAL A 183 25.35 -24.84 -13.05
N PRO A 184 24.49 -24.73 -14.09
CA PRO A 184 24.95 -24.50 -15.46
C PRO A 184 25.65 -23.15 -15.63
N ILE A 185 25.22 -22.10 -14.92
CA ILE A 185 25.89 -20.78 -14.93
C ILE A 185 27.31 -20.91 -14.40
N LEU A 186 27.48 -21.50 -13.23
CA LEU A 186 28.81 -21.71 -12.66
C LEU A 186 29.67 -22.63 -13.51
N SER A 187 29.10 -23.67 -14.12
CA SER A 187 29.84 -24.55 -15.02
C SER A 187 30.37 -23.80 -16.24
N GLN A 188 29.55 -22.93 -16.84
CA GLN A 188 29.94 -22.11 -17.98
C GLN A 188 31.05 -21.10 -17.61
N GLU A 189 30.93 -20.49 -16.41
CA GLU A 189 31.96 -19.56 -15.92
C GLU A 189 33.26 -20.27 -15.57
N ILE A 190 33.23 -21.49 -15.04
CA ILE A 190 34.39 -22.32 -14.76
C ILE A 190 35.12 -22.68 -16.08
N GLU A 191 34.37 -23.07 -17.12
CA GLU A 191 34.93 -23.36 -18.43
C GLU A 191 35.62 -22.14 -19.07
N ASN A 192 35.01 -20.94 -18.89
CA ASN A 192 35.55 -19.70 -19.48
C ASN A 192 36.74 -19.13 -18.72
N LEU A 193 36.68 -19.13 -17.38
CA LEU A 193 37.64 -18.43 -16.51
C LEU A 193 38.68 -19.37 -15.88
N GLN A 194 38.39 -20.68 -15.89
CA GLN A 194 39.29 -21.73 -15.33
C GLN A 194 39.77 -21.37 -13.92
N GLU A 195 41.06 -21.30 -13.66
CA GLU A 195 41.65 -21.00 -12.34
C GLU A 195 41.44 -19.55 -11.90
N ASN A 196 40.94 -18.67 -12.76
CA ASN A 196 40.70 -17.27 -12.45
C ASN A 196 39.29 -17.02 -11.88
N ILE A 197 38.43 -18.05 -11.80
CA ILE A 197 37.09 -17.86 -11.29
C ILE A 197 37.11 -17.44 -9.80
N ARG A 198 36.33 -16.46 -9.48
CA ARG A 198 35.97 -16.07 -8.10
C ARG A 198 34.46 -15.88 -8.06
N ALA A 199 33.75 -16.75 -7.40
CA ALA A 199 32.31 -16.70 -7.28
C ALA A 199 31.88 -16.59 -5.82
N VAL A 200 30.92 -15.74 -5.54
CA VAL A 200 30.24 -15.64 -4.23
C VAL A 200 28.74 -15.81 -4.48
N VAL A 201 28.15 -16.79 -3.82
CA VAL A 201 26.72 -17.02 -3.84
C VAL A 201 26.14 -16.49 -2.53
N ILE A 202 25.24 -15.48 -2.65
CA ILE A 202 24.57 -14.90 -1.50
C ILE A 202 23.10 -15.37 -1.55
N ALA A 203 22.65 -16.02 -0.48
CA ALA A 203 21.26 -16.42 -0.30
C ALA A 203 20.59 -15.52 0.76
N ASP A 204 19.48 -14.90 0.41
CA ASP A 204 18.74 -14.00 1.31
C ASP A 204 18.05 -14.76 2.45
N PHE A 205 17.71 -16.05 2.25
CA PHE A 205 17.00 -16.87 3.23
C PHE A 205 17.55 -18.28 3.25
N GLU A 206 18.04 -18.71 4.38
CA GLU A 206 18.44 -20.11 4.61
C GLU A 206 17.28 -20.98 5.14
N LYS A 207 16.46 -20.45 6.00
CA LYS A 207 15.14 -21.01 6.46
C LYS A 207 14.40 -19.95 7.27
N THR A 208 13.13 -19.70 6.98
CA THR A 208 12.24 -19.03 7.91
C THR A 208 11.25 -20.05 8.50
N SER A 209 11.29 -20.19 9.82
CA SER A 209 10.55 -21.19 10.59
C SER A 209 9.02 -21.05 10.57
N ALA A 210 8.46 -19.99 9.95
CA ALA A 210 7.02 -19.72 9.96
C ALA A 210 6.26 -20.13 8.68
N THR A 211 6.97 -20.51 7.62
CA THR A 211 6.35 -20.86 6.33
C THR A 211 6.73 -22.26 5.83
N SER A 212 7.49 -23.02 6.60
CA SER A 212 8.03 -24.28 6.12
C SER A 212 6.98 -25.38 5.91
N ALA A 213 5.96 -25.47 6.74
CA ALA A 213 5.01 -26.57 6.66
C ALA A 213 4.04 -26.48 5.44
N GLU A 214 3.55 -25.27 5.12
CA GLU A 214 2.63 -25.10 3.98
C GLU A 214 3.37 -25.07 2.63
N VAL A 215 4.60 -24.58 2.61
CA VAL A 215 5.40 -24.51 1.37
C VAL A 215 6.14 -25.83 1.11
N GLU A 216 6.54 -26.54 2.13
CA GLU A 216 7.18 -27.88 2.04
C GLU A 216 6.23 -28.87 1.38
N HIS A 217 4.94 -28.85 1.74
CA HIS A 217 3.93 -29.71 1.14
C HIS A 217 3.75 -29.47 -0.37
N LEU A 218 3.80 -28.19 -0.82
CA LEU A 218 3.71 -27.83 -2.24
C LEU A 218 4.97 -28.15 -3.05
N LEU A 219 6.11 -28.27 -2.38
CA LEU A 219 7.40 -28.57 -3.01
C LEU A 219 7.67 -30.09 -3.11
N ASP A 220 7.02 -30.90 -2.28
CA ASP A 220 7.15 -32.35 -2.29
C ASP A 220 6.19 -33.03 -3.29
N GLU A 221 5.12 -32.39 -3.73
CA GLU A 221 4.21 -32.90 -4.76
C GLU A 221 4.77 -32.85 -6.20
N GLU A 222 5.87 -32.10 -6.46
CA GLU A 222 6.52 -31.99 -7.77
C GLU A 222 7.83 -32.80 -7.88
N ALA A 223 8.12 -33.68 -6.95
CA ALA A 223 9.32 -34.54 -6.96
C ALA A 223 8.99 -35.96 -7.43
#